data_2a5c525297d8e8fa71222b848f211c30
#
_entry.id   2a5c525297d8e8fa71222b848f211c30
#
_cell.length_a   1.000
_cell.length_b   1.000
_cell.length_c   1.000
_cell.angle_alpha   90.00
_cell.angle_beta   90.00
_cell.angle_gamma   90.00
#
_symmetry.space_group_name_H-M   'P 1'
#
loop_
_entity.id
_entity.type
_entity.pdbx_description
1 polymer ?
#
loop_
_entity_poly.entity_id
_entity_poly.type
_entity_poly.pdbx_seq_one_letter_code
_entity_poly.pdbx_strand_id
1 'polypeptide(L)'
;GINTDLETEYALALAGARADRVHINRLIEDKQLLEQYHILIFPGGFSYGDDVAAGKIMANQVIHHLAEPVRRFIDDGKLVLGICNGFQVLVKAGILPGGNGFKQEDVTITGNDSGKYEDRWVYLAPQTTKCVFIDPGQLIYVPVAHGEGKVVARDGQALQKLQSEGHIAFKYVDANGAEGPFPINPNGSVDSIAGLTDTTGRVLGLMPHPERYVRRTQHPHWSRLGPDLDPDGIRIFRNAVRYVRETILESLATQSSGGTPAFSAGTPEP
;
A
#
# COMPACT_ATOMS: atom_id res chain seq x y z
N GLY A 1 12.17 -12.87 -8.82
CA GLY A 1 12.40 -11.97 -7.75
C GLY A 1 11.67 -10.66 -7.84
N ILE A 2 11.56 -10.03 -6.71
CA ILE A 2 11.04 -8.66 -6.56
C ILE A 2 12.24 -7.73 -6.65
N ASN A 3 12.13 -6.60 -7.39
CA ASN A 3 13.30 -5.75 -7.67
C ASN A 3 13.39 -4.52 -6.77
N THR A 4 12.30 -4.08 -6.12
CA THR A 4 12.28 -2.85 -5.31
C THR A 4 12.22 -3.13 -3.81
N ASP A 5 12.63 -4.32 -3.40
CA ASP A 5 12.69 -4.72 -1.99
C ASP A 5 13.73 -3.91 -1.19
N LEU A 6 14.89 -3.65 -1.80
CA LEU A 6 15.95 -2.84 -1.18
C LEU A 6 15.53 -1.37 -1.02
N GLU A 7 14.93 -0.77 -2.05
CA GLU A 7 14.42 0.60 -1.99
C GLU A 7 13.31 0.74 -0.96
N THR A 8 12.44 -0.28 -0.86
CA THR A 8 11.35 -0.30 0.11
C THR A 8 11.87 -0.43 1.54
N GLU A 9 12.83 -1.33 1.80
CA GLU A 9 13.52 -1.45 3.09
C GLU A 9 14.18 -0.12 3.49
N TYR A 10 14.86 0.51 2.54
CA TYR A 10 15.51 1.79 2.76
C TYR A 10 14.49 2.92 3.08
N ALA A 11 13.36 2.98 2.37
CA ALA A 11 12.30 3.95 2.62
C ALA A 11 11.71 3.80 4.04
N LEU A 12 11.49 2.57 4.49
CA LEU A 12 11.04 2.30 5.85
C LEU A 12 12.08 2.71 6.90
N ALA A 13 13.36 2.43 6.66
CA ALA A 13 14.44 2.85 7.56
C ALA A 13 14.51 4.39 7.68
N LEU A 14 14.36 5.12 6.57
CA LEU A 14 14.28 6.59 6.58
C LEU A 14 13.04 7.11 7.33
N ALA A 15 11.92 6.38 7.28
CA ALA A 15 10.72 6.70 8.04
C ALA A 15 10.84 6.36 9.53
N GLY A 16 11.93 5.70 9.96
CA GLY A 16 12.21 5.35 11.34
C GLY A 16 11.63 4.01 11.78
N ALA A 17 11.40 3.09 10.85
CA ALA A 17 11.05 1.70 11.12
C ALA A 17 12.27 0.78 10.94
N ARG A 18 12.21 -0.39 11.59
CA ARG A 18 13.06 -1.53 11.25
C ARG A 18 12.32 -2.38 10.22
N ALA A 19 12.98 -2.76 9.15
CA ALA A 19 12.42 -3.59 8.09
C ALA A 19 13.28 -4.85 7.88
N ASP A 20 12.61 -5.96 7.64
CA ASP A 20 13.25 -7.24 7.31
C ASP A 20 12.70 -7.73 5.96
N ARG A 21 13.59 -8.14 5.05
CA ARG A 21 13.19 -8.78 3.79
C ARG A 21 12.98 -10.27 4.03
N VAL A 22 11.73 -10.71 3.90
CA VAL A 22 11.33 -12.10 4.14
C VAL A 22 10.89 -12.74 2.85
N HIS A 23 11.52 -13.85 2.47
CA HIS A 23 11.08 -14.61 1.30
C HIS A 23 9.73 -15.27 1.56
N ILE A 24 8.84 -15.28 0.56
CA ILE A 24 7.48 -15.80 0.71
C ILE A 24 7.45 -17.26 1.20
N ASN A 25 8.37 -18.10 0.76
CA ASN A 25 8.43 -19.49 1.21
C ASN A 25 8.63 -19.59 2.73
N ARG A 26 9.44 -18.69 3.32
CA ARG A 26 9.63 -18.65 4.77
C ARG A 26 8.34 -18.27 5.51
N LEU A 27 7.55 -17.36 4.95
CA LEU A 27 6.22 -17.04 5.51
C LEU A 27 5.24 -18.20 5.37
N ILE A 28 5.35 -19.00 4.29
CA ILE A 28 4.52 -20.20 4.08
C ILE A 28 4.90 -21.29 5.07
N GLU A 29 6.20 -21.48 5.33
CA GLU A 29 6.74 -22.45 6.28
C GLU A 29 6.41 -22.08 7.74
N ASP A 30 6.53 -20.79 8.08
CA ASP A 30 6.26 -20.24 9.42
C ASP A 30 5.32 -19.04 9.33
N LYS A 31 4.01 -19.31 9.41
CA LYS A 31 2.98 -18.28 9.36
C LYS A 31 2.95 -17.38 10.59
N GLN A 32 3.47 -17.83 11.73
CA GLN A 32 3.52 -17.06 12.98
C GLN A 32 4.54 -15.91 12.88
N LEU A 33 5.47 -16.00 11.92
CA LEU A 33 6.43 -14.92 11.68
C LEU A 33 5.74 -13.57 11.41
N LEU A 34 4.54 -13.55 10.79
CA LEU A 34 3.75 -12.34 10.57
C LEU A 34 3.34 -11.64 11.87
N GLU A 35 3.17 -12.37 12.97
CA GLU A 35 2.74 -11.80 14.25
C GLU A 35 3.76 -10.79 14.82
N GLN A 36 5.05 -10.93 14.44
CA GLN A 36 6.15 -10.08 14.88
C GLN A 36 6.18 -8.71 14.18
N TYR A 37 5.41 -8.52 13.11
CA TYR A 37 5.43 -7.31 12.31
C TYR A 37 4.13 -6.50 12.45
N HIS A 38 4.22 -5.20 12.16
CA HIS A 38 3.08 -4.27 12.17
C HIS A 38 2.73 -3.77 10.77
N ILE A 39 3.67 -3.88 9.82
CA ILE A 39 3.48 -3.47 8.43
C ILE A 39 3.97 -4.62 7.54
N LEU A 40 3.09 -5.09 6.65
CA LEU A 40 3.42 -6.06 5.60
C LEU A 40 3.46 -5.31 4.27
N ILE A 41 4.58 -5.42 3.54
CA ILE A 41 4.71 -4.80 2.22
C ILE A 41 4.94 -5.86 1.15
N PHE A 42 4.16 -5.78 0.08
CA PHE A 42 4.39 -6.45 -1.18
C PHE A 42 5.07 -5.44 -2.12
N PRO A 43 6.41 -5.51 -2.30
CA PRO A 43 7.14 -4.53 -3.11
C PRO A 43 6.85 -4.65 -4.60
N GLY A 44 7.31 -3.65 -5.36
CA GLY A 44 7.29 -3.68 -6.81
C GLY A 44 8.35 -4.58 -7.42
N GLY A 45 8.23 -4.85 -8.71
CA GLY A 45 9.14 -5.68 -9.50
C GLY A 45 8.39 -6.66 -10.39
N PHE A 46 9.00 -7.80 -10.64
CA PHE A 46 8.46 -8.86 -11.50
C PHE A 46 8.47 -10.18 -10.71
N SER A 47 7.48 -10.38 -9.84
CA SER A 47 7.41 -11.60 -9.04
C SER A 47 7.26 -12.82 -9.95
N TYR A 48 8.14 -13.81 -9.77
CA TYR A 48 8.23 -15.00 -10.63
C TYR A 48 8.39 -14.67 -12.13
N GLY A 49 9.05 -13.53 -12.48
CA GLY A 49 9.25 -13.11 -13.86
C GLY A 49 7.99 -12.65 -14.59
N ASP A 50 6.84 -12.59 -13.92
CA ASP A 50 5.51 -12.35 -14.50
C ASP A 50 5.15 -13.31 -15.66
N ASP A 51 5.66 -14.54 -15.60
CA ASP A 51 5.60 -15.55 -16.67
C ASP A 51 4.16 -15.90 -17.14
N VAL A 52 3.16 -15.74 -16.27
CA VAL A 52 1.75 -16.01 -16.60
C VAL A 52 0.95 -14.73 -16.76
N ALA A 53 1.10 -13.80 -15.81
CA ALA A 53 0.57 -12.45 -15.76
C ALA A 53 1.17 -11.77 -14.53
N ALA A 54 1.33 -10.45 -14.59
CA ALA A 54 1.97 -9.69 -13.53
C ALA A 54 1.34 -9.97 -12.14
N GLY A 55 2.16 -10.42 -11.21
CA GLY A 55 1.75 -10.75 -9.85
C GLY A 55 0.89 -12.01 -9.66
N LYS A 56 0.52 -12.76 -10.72
CA LYS A 56 -0.44 -13.88 -10.63
C LYS A 56 0.06 -15.05 -9.80
N ILE A 57 1.30 -15.48 -10.00
CA ILE A 57 1.88 -16.62 -9.25
C ILE A 57 1.99 -16.26 -7.78
N MET A 58 2.47 -15.05 -7.45
CA MET A 58 2.55 -14.56 -6.08
C MET A 58 1.15 -14.49 -5.44
N ALA A 59 0.16 -13.96 -6.16
CA ALA A 59 -1.23 -13.93 -5.67
C ALA A 59 -1.76 -15.32 -5.35
N ASN A 60 -1.50 -16.32 -6.20
CA ASN A 60 -1.88 -17.70 -5.92
C ASN A 60 -1.20 -18.25 -4.66
N GLN A 61 0.09 -17.95 -4.42
CA GLN A 61 0.75 -18.33 -3.18
C GLN A 61 0.08 -17.67 -1.96
N VAL A 62 -0.29 -16.40 -2.06
CA VAL A 62 -1.02 -15.70 -0.99
C VAL A 62 -2.39 -16.34 -0.76
N ILE A 63 -3.18 -16.58 -1.81
CA ILE A 63 -4.52 -17.16 -1.71
C ILE A 63 -4.48 -18.56 -1.06
N HIS A 64 -3.57 -19.41 -1.50
CA HIS A 64 -3.57 -20.83 -1.07
C HIS A 64 -2.86 -21.04 0.27
N HIS A 65 -1.92 -20.19 0.66
CA HIS A 65 -1.08 -20.44 1.82
C HIS A 65 -1.14 -19.37 2.90
N LEU A 66 -1.42 -18.11 2.53
CA LEU A 66 -1.30 -16.95 3.43
C LEU A 66 -2.61 -16.16 3.57
N ALA A 67 -3.73 -16.57 2.94
CA ALA A 67 -4.98 -15.81 2.96
C ALA A 67 -5.47 -15.54 4.39
N GLU A 68 -5.53 -16.57 5.22
CA GLU A 68 -5.98 -16.46 6.61
C GLU A 68 -4.99 -15.68 7.51
N PRO A 69 -3.67 -15.94 7.46
CA PRO A 69 -2.69 -15.13 8.18
C PRO A 69 -2.72 -13.64 7.79
N VAL A 70 -2.85 -13.31 6.49
CA VAL A 70 -2.93 -11.91 6.03
C VAL A 70 -4.24 -11.27 6.47
N ARG A 71 -5.37 -11.99 6.40
CA ARG A 71 -6.66 -11.48 6.91
C ARG A 71 -6.57 -11.15 8.39
N ARG A 72 -6.08 -12.08 9.21
CA ARG A 72 -5.88 -11.85 10.64
C ARG A 72 -4.96 -10.65 10.89
N PHE A 73 -3.88 -10.53 10.14
CA PHE A 73 -2.97 -9.39 10.23
C PHE A 73 -3.70 -8.05 10.01
N ILE A 74 -4.62 -7.98 9.04
CA ILE A 74 -5.45 -6.78 8.78
C ILE A 74 -6.47 -6.58 9.91
N ASP A 75 -7.13 -7.65 10.37
CA ASP A 75 -8.13 -7.59 11.43
C ASP A 75 -7.52 -7.16 12.77
N ASP A 76 -6.26 -7.51 13.03
CA ASP A 76 -5.46 -7.06 14.20
C ASP A 76 -5.08 -5.56 14.12
N GLY A 77 -5.56 -4.82 13.13
CA GLY A 77 -5.29 -3.39 12.99
C GLY A 77 -3.97 -3.05 12.32
N LYS A 78 -3.24 -4.04 11.82
CA LYS A 78 -1.94 -3.88 11.17
C LYS A 78 -2.06 -3.42 9.72
N LEU A 79 -0.97 -2.96 9.12
CA LEU A 79 -0.95 -2.29 7.84
C LEU A 79 -0.45 -3.18 6.70
N VAL A 80 -1.08 -3.09 5.54
CA VAL A 80 -0.63 -3.77 4.32
C VAL A 80 -0.44 -2.76 3.19
N LEU A 81 0.71 -2.80 2.52
CA LEU A 81 1.03 -1.95 1.38
C LEU A 81 1.44 -2.80 0.18
N GLY A 82 0.82 -2.57 -0.97
CA GLY A 82 1.21 -3.17 -2.26
C GLY A 82 1.67 -2.10 -3.24
N ILE A 83 2.91 -2.20 -3.74
CA ILE A 83 3.48 -1.24 -4.68
C ILE A 83 3.63 -1.92 -6.04
N CYS A 84 3.09 -1.34 -7.11
CA CYS A 84 3.19 -1.82 -8.49
C CYS A 84 2.82 -3.32 -8.60
N ASN A 85 3.78 -4.22 -8.76
CA ASN A 85 3.54 -5.67 -8.76
C ASN A 85 2.87 -6.14 -7.46
N GLY A 86 3.21 -5.57 -6.31
CA GLY A 86 2.55 -5.84 -5.04
C GLY A 86 1.07 -5.43 -5.04
N PHE A 87 0.71 -4.32 -5.68
CA PHE A 87 -0.70 -3.93 -5.85
C PHE A 87 -1.45 -4.93 -6.74
N GLN A 88 -0.84 -5.38 -7.83
CA GLN A 88 -1.40 -6.44 -8.68
C GLN A 88 -1.65 -7.73 -7.88
N VAL A 89 -0.72 -8.09 -6.98
CA VAL A 89 -0.89 -9.24 -6.07
C VAL A 89 -2.09 -9.05 -5.16
N LEU A 90 -2.23 -7.89 -4.51
CA LEU A 90 -3.34 -7.62 -3.59
C LEU A 90 -4.71 -7.67 -4.29
N VAL A 91 -4.81 -7.11 -5.51
CA VAL A 91 -6.04 -7.17 -6.32
C VAL A 91 -6.35 -8.60 -6.74
N LYS A 92 -5.37 -9.32 -7.31
CA LYS A 92 -5.56 -10.70 -7.76
C LYS A 92 -5.82 -11.68 -6.61
N ALA A 93 -5.34 -11.38 -5.41
CA ALA A 93 -5.63 -12.15 -4.20
C ALA A 93 -6.99 -11.81 -3.56
N GLY A 94 -7.73 -10.82 -4.09
CA GLY A 94 -9.00 -10.38 -3.54
C GLY A 94 -8.89 -9.63 -2.20
N ILE A 95 -7.68 -9.19 -1.84
CA ILE A 95 -7.45 -8.37 -0.64
C ILE A 95 -7.91 -6.93 -0.90
N LEU A 96 -7.69 -6.44 -2.12
CA LEU A 96 -8.21 -5.15 -2.58
C LEU A 96 -9.23 -5.32 -3.71
N PRO A 97 -10.28 -4.49 -3.72
CA PRO A 97 -10.64 -3.45 -2.75
C PRO A 97 -11.10 -3.97 -1.39
N GLY A 98 -11.31 -5.28 -1.27
CA GLY A 98 -11.69 -5.95 -0.01
C GLY A 98 -13.07 -5.53 0.52
N GLY A 99 -13.46 -6.13 1.65
CA GLY A 99 -14.74 -5.84 2.30
C GLY A 99 -15.92 -6.65 1.77
N ASN A 100 -17.05 -6.53 2.47
CA ASN A 100 -18.28 -7.25 2.14
C ASN A 100 -18.88 -6.73 0.82
N GLY A 101 -19.04 -7.65 -0.14
CA GLY A 101 -19.74 -7.38 -1.38
C GLY A 101 -18.88 -7.05 -2.59
N PHE A 102 -17.54 -7.06 -2.49
CA PHE A 102 -16.66 -7.15 -3.65
C PHE A 102 -16.30 -8.62 -3.91
N LYS A 103 -16.32 -8.98 -5.19
CA LYS A 103 -15.77 -10.25 -5.67
C LYS A 103 -14.37 -10.00 -6.22
N GLN A 104 -13.56 -11.03 -6.25
CA GLN A 104 -12.19 -10.94 -6.79
C GLN A 104 -12.16 -10.38 -8.22
N GLU A 105 -13.17 -10.72 -9.03
CA GLU A 105 -13.29 -10.27 -10.42
C GLU A 105 -13.90 -8.87 -10.61
N ASP A 106 -14.31 -8.19 -9.54
CA ASP A 106 -14.91 -6.85 -9.65
C ASP A 106 -13.91 -5.79 -10.08
N VAL A 107 -12.61 -6.03 -9.76
CA VAL A 107 -11.50 -5.17 -10.18
C VAL A 107 -10.34 -6.03 -10.67
N THR A 108 -9.69 -5.59 -11.73
CA THR A 108 -8.46 -6.21 -12.23
C THR A 108 -7.44 -5.15 -12.65
N ILE A 109 -6.17 -5.56 -12.77
CA ILE A 109 -5.11 -4.73 -13.34
C ILE A 109 -4.57 -5.47 -14.55
N THR A 110 -4.47 -4.77 -15.69
CA THR A 110 -4.14 -5.32 -17.00
C THR A 110 -3.13 -4.43 -17.74
N GLY A 111 -2.79 -4.79 -18.98
CA GLY A 111 -1.86 -4.06 -19.83
C GLY A 111 -2.25 -2.61 -20.06
N ASN A 112 -1.24 -1.74 -20.14
CA ASN A 112 -1.42 -0.34 -20.48
C ASN A 112 -2.06 -0.18 -21.85
N ASP A 113 -2.90 0.84 -22.05
CA ASP A 113 -3.53 1.12 -23.34
C ASP A 113 -2.53 1.39 -24.48
N SER A 114 -1.34 1.90 -24.13
CA SER A 114 -0.24 2.09 -25.09
C SER A 114 0.37 0.78 -25.59
N GLY A 115 0.10 -0.35 -24.95
CA GLY A 115 0.78 -1.62 -25.21
C GLY A 115 2.29 -1.59 -24.91
N LYS A 116 2.77 -0.55 -24.22
CA LYS A 116 4.18 -0.33 -23.92
C LYS A 116 4.42 -0.23 -22.43
N TYR A 117 5.67 -0.41 -22.04
CA TYR A 117 6.15 -0.08 -20.71
C TYR A 117 6.17 1.43 -20.52
N GLU A 118 5.50 1.92 -19.47
CA GLU A 118 5.46 3.35 -19.12
C GLU A 118 6.38 3.60 -17.95
N ASP A 119 7.40 4.46 -18.17
CA ASP A 119 8.36 4.93 -17.17
C ASP A 119 8.35 6.45 -17.20
N ARG A 120 7.67 7.05 -16.24
CA ARG A 120 7.49 8.51 -16.14
C ARG A 120 7.12 8.96 -14.75
N TRP A 121 7.18 10.25 -14.52
CA TRP A 121 6.70 10.89 -13.31
C TRP A 121 5.25 11.34 -13.47
N VAL A 122 4.45 11.13 -12.42
CA VAL A 122 3.01 11.43 -12.41
C VAL A 122 2.63 12.15 -11.13
N TYR A 123 1.61 13.00 -11.20
CA TYR A 123 0.95 13.54 -10.02
C TYR A 123 -0.22 12.65 -9.59
N LEU A 124 -0.39 12.50 -8.29
CA LEU A 124 -1.48 11.76 -7.69
C LEU A 124 -2.27 12.65 -6.75
N ALA A 125 -3.59 12.66 -6.90
CA ALA A 125 -4.51 13.32 -5.99
C ALA A 125 -5.15 12.31 -5.05
N PRO A 126 -5.05 12.50 -3.72
CA PRO A 126 -5.79 11.71 -2.74
C PRO A 126 -7.31 11.85 -2.93
N GLN A 127 -8.04 10.75 -2.85
CA GLN A 127 -9.50 10.71 -3.05
C GLN A 127 -10.27 10.32 -1.79
N THR A 128 -9.59 9.89 -0.75
CA THR A 128 -10.22 9.44 0.50
C THR A 128 -9.45 9.96 1.72
N THR A 129 -10.18 10.17 2.81
CA THR A 129 -9.60 10.55 4.12
C THR A 129 -9.39 9.36 5.05
N LYS A 130 -9.91 8.18 4.69
CA LYS A 130 -9.82 7.00 5.56
C LYS A 130 -8.50 6.26 5.47
N CYS A 131 -7.77 6.40 4.36
CA CYS A 131 -6.52 5.67 4.16
C CYS A 131 -5.38 6.26 4.98
N VAL A 132 -4.85 5.49 5.91
CA VAL A 132 -3.85 5.92 6.89
C VAL A 132 -2.47 6.24 6.30
N PHE A 133 -2.22 5.83 5.08
CA PHE A 133 -0.95 6.05 4.37
C PHE A 133 -0.85 7.42 3.70
N ILE A 134 -1.96 8.14 3.55
CA ILE A 134 -2.04 9.34 2.71
C ILE A 134 -2.41 10.58 3.51
N ASP A 135 -1.89 11.74 3.09
CA ASP A 135 -2.26 13.04 3.62
C ASP A 135 -3.38 13.62 2.75
N PRO A 136 -4.61 13.82 3.27
CA PRO A 136 -5.72 14.34 2.49
C PRO A 136 -5.40 15.70 1.88
N GLY A 137 -5.80 15.89 0.62
CA GLY A 137 -5.71 17.18 -0.06
C GLY A 137 -4.31 17.57 -0.56
N GLN A 138 -3.28 16.75 -0.34
CA GLN A 138 -1.93 17.03 -0.82
C GLN A 138 -1.58 16.17 -2.03
N LEU A 139 -1.30 16.80 -3.16
CA LEU A 139 -0.74 16.11 -4.31
C LEU A 139 0.61 15.49 -3.98
N ILE A 140 0.90 14.35 -4.56
CA ILE A 140 2.23 13.74 -4.54
C ILE A 140 2.74 13.52 -5.96
N TYR A 141 4.04 13.71 -6.18
CA TYR A 141 4.71 13.54 -7.47
C TYR A 141 5.71 12.41 -7.38
N VAL A 142 5.42 11.27 -8.03
CA VAL A 142 6.17 10.02 -7.90
C VAL A 142 6.29 9.32 -9.26
N PRO A 143 7.31 8.46 -9.48
CA PRO A 143 7.45 7.73 -10.74
C PRO A 143 6.50 6.54 -10.84
N VAL A 144 6.11 6.21 -12.07
CA VAL A 144 5.55 4.91 -12.48
C VAL A 144 6.55 4.15 -13.34
N ALA A 145 6.52 2.82 -13.30
CA ALA A 145 7.37 1.95 -14.10
C ALA A 145 6.68 0.59 -14.29
N HIS A 146 5.81 0.46 -15.31
CA HIS A 146 4.99 -0.75 -15.49
C HIS A 146 4.53 -0.94 -16.95
N GLY A 147 4.38 -2.19 -17.37
CA GLY A 147 3.70 -2.59 -18.60
C GLY A 147 2.22 -2.95 -18.40
N GLU A 148 1.88 -3.39 -17.18
CA GLU A 148 0.53 -3.75 -16.75
C GLU A 148 0.15 -2.89 -15.55
N GLY A 149 -0.48 -1.73 -15.77
CA GLY A 149 -0.86 -0.79 -14.71
C GLY A 149 -2.29 -0.31 -14.76
N LYS A 150 -3.02 -0.69 -15.83
CA LYS A 150 -4.38 -0.25 -16.07
C LYS A 150 -5.37 -0.92 -15.14
N VAL A 151 -5.97 -0.14 -14.23
CA VAL A 151 -7.08 -0.58 -13.38
C VAL A 151 -8.36 -0.61 -14.20
N VAL A 152 -9.06 -1.73 -14.13
CA VAL A 152 -10.35 -1.96 -14.80
C VAL A 152 -11.37 -2.44 -13.78
N ALA A 153 -12.53 -1.80 -13.72
CA ALA A 153 -13.70 -2.30 -13.01
C ALA A 153 -14.50 -3.22 -13.93
N ARG A 154 -15.07 -4.30 -13.40
CA ARG A 154 -15.87 -5.27 -14.18
C ARG A 154 -17.01 -4.59 -14.96
N ASP A 155 -17.68 -3.65 -14.32
CA ASP A 155 -18.81 -2.90 -14.88
C ASP A 155 -18.99 -1.54 -14.17
N GLY A 156 -19.99 -0.75 -14.65
CA GLY A 156 -20.31 0.55 -14.06
C GLY A 156 -20.77 0.49 -12.60
N GLN A 157 -21.38 -0.62 -12.17
CA GLN A 157 -21.80 -0.79 -10.77
C GLN A 157 -20.61 -1.00 -9.85
N ALA A 158 -19.64 -1.81 -10.27
CA ALA A 158 -18.38 -2.00 -9.54
C ALA A 158 -17.61 -0.68 -9.40
N LEU A 159 -17.53 0.12 -10.48
CA LEU A 159 -16.91 1.45 -10.42
C LEU A 159 -17.65 2.39 -9.46
N GLN A 160 -18.97 2.48 -9.58
CA GLN A 160 -19.79 3.33 -8.69
C GLN A 160 -19.61 2.93 -7.22
N LYS A 161 -19.49 1.64 -6.93
CA LYS A 161 -19.24 1.14 -5.59
C LYS A 161 -17.86 1.57 -5.07
N LEU A 162 -16.81 1.45 -5.89
CA LEU A 162 -15.47 1.95 -5.54
C LEU A 162 -15.50 3.43 -5.16
N GLN A 163 -16.23 4.24 -5.91
CA GLN A 163 -16.37 5.68 -5.67
C GLN A 163 -17.16 5.97 -4.38
N SER A 164 -18.37 5.42 -4.27
CA SER A 164 -19.31 5.73 -3.18
C SER A 164 -18.84 5.21 -1.82
N GLU A 165 -18.11 4.09 -1.79
CA GLU A 165 -17.57 3.52 -0.56
C GLU A 165 -16.14 4.04 -0.23
N GLY A 166 -15.59 4.95 -1.06
CA GLY A 166 -14.31 5.59 -0.84
C GLY A 166 -13.11 4.62 -0.91
N HIS A 167 -13.18 3.66 -1.84
CA HIS A 167 -12.07 2.72 -2.09
C HIS A 167 -10.98 3.29 -3.00
N ILE A 168 -11.26 4.37 -3.74
CA ILE A 168 -10.25 5.03 -4.55
C ILE A 168 -9.32 5.81 -3.62
N ALA A 169 -8.06 5.38 -3.54
CA ALA A 169 -7.05 6.03 -2.70
C ALA A 169 -6.42 7.22 -3.43
N PHE A 170 -6.00 7.00 -4.68
CA PHE A 170 -5.37 7.99 -5.53
C PHE A 170 -5.90 7.96 -6.94
N LYS A 171 -5.97 9.14 -7.58
CA LYS A 171 -6.16 9.31 -9.01
C LYS A 171 -4.95 9.97 -9.66
N TYR A 172 -4.69 9.62 -10.92
CA TYR A 172 -3.73 10.34 -11.77
C TYR A 172 -4.29 11.70 -12.15
N VAL A 173 -3.49 12.75 -11.94
CA VAL A 173 -3.87 14.13 -12.25
C VAL A 173 -2.67 14.89 -12.85
N ASP A 174 -2.91 16.09 -13.36
CA ASP A 174 -1.86 17.03 -13.71
C ASP A 174 -1.33 17.80 -12.47
N ALA A 175 -0.38 18.71 -12.66
CA ALA A 175 0.19 19.52 -11.59
C ALA A 175 -0.83 20.47 -10.92
N ASN A 176 -1.98 20.71 -11.54
CA ASN A 176 -3.05 21.56 -11.01
C ASN A 176 -4.16 20.70 -10.33
N GLY A 177 -4.01 19.38 -10.32
CA GLY A 177 -5.01 18.45 -9.76
C GLY A 177 -6.14 18.09 -10.72
N ALA A 178 -6.01 18.39 -12.02
CA ALA A 178 -7.02 18.05 -13.01
C ALA A 178 -6.74 16.66 -13.64
N GLU A 179 -7.80 15.84 -13.76
CA GLU A 179 -7.75 14.58 -14.51
C GLU A 179 -7.62 14.85 -16.02
N GLY A 180 -7.03 13.92 -16.75
CA GLY A 180 -6.89 14.03 -18.20
C GLY A 180 -6.50 12.71 -18.86
N PRO A 181 -6.57 12.66 -20.20
CA PRO A 181 -6.11 11.50 -20.96
C PRO A 181 -4.59 11.36 -20.86
N PHE A 182 -4.04 10.38 -21.55
CA PHE A 182 -2.57 10.28 -21.72
C PHE A 182 -1.97 11.63 -22.15
N PRO A 183 -0.86 12.09 -21.55
CA PRO A 183 0.03 11.37 -20.62
C PRO A 183 -0.31 11.53 -19.13
N ILE A 184 -1.39 12.24 -18.75
CA ILE A 184 -1.79 12.47 -17.36
C ILE A 184 -2.21 11.13 -16.73
N ASN A 185 -3.16 10.42 -17.35
CA ASN A 185 -3.45 9.03 -17.04
C ASN A 185 -2.54 8.14 -17.91
N PRO A 186 -1.44 7.60 -17.35
CA PRO A 186 -0.37 7.00 -18.16
C PRO A 186 -0.73 5.63 -18.73
N ASN A 187 -1.74 4.96 -18.19
CA ASN A 187 -2.03 3.56 -18.49
C ASN A 187 -3.48 3.30 -18.96
N GLY A 188 -4.33 4.34 -18.96
CA GLY A 188 -5.74 4.21 -19.35
C GLY A 188 -6.64 3.62 -18.25
N SER A 189 -6.22 3.68 -16.98
CA SER A 189 -7.05 3.25 -15.84
C SER A 189 -8.42 3.92 -15.85
N VAL A 190 -9.46 3.14 -15.59
CA VAL A 190 -10.81 3.67 -15.43
C VAL A 190 -10.84 4.72 -14.31
N ASP A 191 -11.55 5.83 -14.57
CA ASP A 191 -11.68 6.95 -13.61
C ASP A 191 -10.32 7.45 -13.09
N SER A 192 -9.28 7.38 -13.91
CA SER A 192 -7.89 7.76 -13.59
C SER A 192 -7.34 7.07 -12.32
N ILE A 193 -7.86 5.94 -11.91
CA ILE A 193 -7.47 5.23 -10.67
C ILE A 193 -5.98 4.86 -10.71
N ALA A 194 -5.22 5.39 -9.74
CA ALA A 194 -3.81 5.09 -9.54
C ALA A 194 -3.54 4.15 -8.36
N GLY A 195 -4.49 4.07 -7.42
CA GLY A 195 -4.40 3.22 -6.24
C GLY A 195 -5.74 3.03 -5.54
N LEU A 196 -5.86 1.92 -4.82
CA LEU A 196 -7.04 1.52 -4.07
C LEU A 196 -6.71 1.31 -2.59
N THR A 197 -7.72 1.48 -1.75
CA THR A 197 -7.67 1.12 -0.32
C THR A 197 -8.85 0.22 0.04
N ASP A 198 -8.73 -0.53 1.13
CA ASP A 198 -9.80 -1.36 1.67
C ASP A 198 -10.83 -0.54 2.48
N THR A 199 -11.83 -1.20 3.01
CA THR A 199 -12.87 -0.57 3.86
C THR A 199 -12.30 0.04 5.13
N THR A 200 -11.19 -0.48 5.64
CA THR A 200 -10.57 -0.04 6.90
C THR A 200 -9.59 1.13 6.72
N GLY A 201 -9.14 1.38 5.49
CA GLY A 201 -8.07 2.34 5.19
C GLY A 201 -6.66 1.86 5.58
N ARG A 202 -6.51 0.61 6.02
CA ARG A 202 -5.23 0.03 6.45
C ARG A 202 -4.53 -0.80 5.39
N VAL A 203 -5.19 -1.07 4.30
CA VAL A 203 -4.59 -1.70 3.12
C VAL A 203 -4.53 -0.68 2.00
N LEU A 204 -3.35 -0.42 1.47
CA LEU A 204 -3.13 0.44 0.30
C LEU A 204 -2.44 -0.33 -0.81
N GLY A 205 -2.94 -0.23 -2.03
CA GLY A 205 -2.25 -0.64 -3.24
C GLY A 205 -2.18 0.50 -4.23
N LEU A 206 -1.02 0.71 -4.84
CA LEU A 206 -0.82 1.75 -5.85
C LEU A 206 0.16 1.31 -6.94
N MET A 207 -0.06 1.76 -8.19
CA MET A 207 0.85 1.46 -9.30
C MET A 207 2.13 2.28 -9.28
N PRO A 208 2.12 3.57 -8.89
CA PRO A 208 3.34 4.36 -8.73
C PRO A 208 4.27 3.84 -7.63
N HIS A 209 5.54 4.25 -7.72
CA HIS A 209 6.64 3.81 -6.85
C HIS A 209 7.07 4.91 -5.86
N PRO A 210 6.43 5.04 -4.69
CA PRO A 210 6.83 6.04 -3.69
C PRO A 210 8.24 5.77 -3.13
N GLU A 211 8.68 4.52 -3.06
CA GLU A 211 10.02 4.13 -2.60
C GLU A 211 11.15 4.65 -3.51
N ARG A 212 10.83 5.06 -4.73
CA ARG A 212 11.76 5.64 -5.69
C ARG A 212 11.86 7.16 -5.60
N TYR A 213 11.11 7.79 -4.68
CA TYR A 213 11.25 9.22 -4.39
C TYR A 213 11.21 9.48 -2.87
N VAL A 214 12.30 9.12 -2.21
CA VAL A 214 12.51 9.27 -0.77
C VAL A 214 13.72 10.16 -0.45
N ARG A 215 14.46 10.58 -1.48
CA ARG A 215 15.57 11.54 -1.40
C ARG A 215 15.39 12.64 -2.44
N ARG A 216 15.71 13.88 -2.09
CA ARG A 216 15.64 15.03 -2.99
C ARG A 216 16.35 14.78 -4.34
N THR A 217 17.52 14.13 -4.32
CA THR A 217 18.33 13.86 -5.52
C THR A 217 17.71 12.87 -6.50
N GLN A 218 16.64 12.18 -6.13
CA GLN A 218 15.89 11.29 -7.03
C GLN A 218 14.90 12.05 -7.92
N HIS A 219 14.55 13.31 -7.56
CA HIS A 219 13.67 14.13 -8.39
C HIS A 219 14.36 14.50 -9.72
N PRO A 220 13.68 14.41 -10.90
CA PRO A 220 14.30 14.66 -12.20
C PRO A 220 14.89 16.07 -12.36
N HIS A 221 14.35 17.04 -11.62
CA HIS A 221 14.82 18.45 -11.64
C HIS A 221 15.45 18.89 -10.31
N TRP A 222 15.99 17.96 -9.51
CA TRP A 222 16.48 18.23 -8.17
C TRP A 222 17.50 19.39 -8.09
N SER A 223 18.31 19.59 -9.13
CA SER A 223 19.30 20.68 -9.19
C SER A 223 18.68 22.06 -9.34
N ARG A 224 17.41 22.16 -9.78
CA ARG A 224 16.66 23.41 -9.96
C ARG A 224 15.71 23.69 -8.81
N LEU A 225 15.49 22.72 -7.92
CA LEU A 225 14.61 22.82 -6.76
C LEU A 225 15.43 23.19 -5.52
N GLY A 226 14.80 23.88 -4.57
CA GLY A 226 15.46 24.31 -3.33
C GLY A 226 16.03 23.15 -2.51
N PRO A 227 16.98 23.42 -1.60
CA PRO A 227 17.58 22.40 -0.76
C PRO A 227 16.60 21.74 0.21
N ASP A 228 15.53 22.44 0.57
CA ASP A 228 14.54 22.02 1.58
C ASP A 228 13.38 21.21 0.98
N LEU A 229 13.50 20.76 -0.28
CA LEU A 229 12.49 19.93 -0.92
C LEU A 229 12.37 18.58 -0.17
N ASP A 230 11.22 18.37 0.47
CA ASP A 230 10.87 17.07 1.08
C ASP A 230 10.30 16.15 0.00
N PRO A 231 10.89 14.96 -0.23
CA PRO A 231 10.43 14.04 -1.24
C PRO A 231 9.01 13.52 -0.94
N ASP A 232 8.13 13.53 -1.94
CA ASP A 232 6.72 13.16 -1.71
C ASP A 232 6.55 11.68 -1.36
N GLY A 233 7.37 10.79 -1.94
CA GLY A 233 7.22 9.35 -1.74
C GLY A 233 7.46 8.88 -0.31
N ILE A 234 8.36 9.55 0.45
CA ILE A 234 8.64 9.19 1.84
C ILE A 234 7.42 9.38 2.76
N ARG A 235 6.47 10.25 2.38
CA ARG A 235 5.30 10.58 3.19
C ARG A 235 4.41 9.37 3.44
N ILE A 236 4.24 8.49 2.44
CA ILE A 236 3.48 7.25 2.57
C ILE A 236 4.07 6.35 3.66
N PHE A 237 5.39 6.22 3.71
CA PHE A 237 6.08 5.41 4.72
C PHE A 237 6.06 6.08 6.10
N ARG A 238 6.25 7.41 6.17
CA ARG A 238 6.15 8.17 7.43
C ARG A 238 4.76 8.06 8.05
N ASN A 239 3.71 8.13 7.23
CA ASN A 239 2.32 8.00 7.68
C ASN A 239 2.05 6.61 8.24
N ALA A 240 2.53 5.55 7.57
CA ALA A 240 2.42 4.19 8.05
C ALA A 240 3.13 4.00 9.41
N VAL A 241 4.36 4.49 9.54
CA VAL A 241 5.13 4.39 10.79
C VAL A 241 4.47 5.21 11.91
N ARG A 242 3.97 6.41 11.60
CA ARG A 242 3.23 7.25 12.56
C ARG A 242 2.00 6.51 13.08
N TYR A 243 1.17 5.95 12.21
CA TYR A 243 0.00 5.18 12.60
C TYR A 243 0.34 4.02 13.54
N VAL A 244 1.38 3.24 13.21
CA VAL A 244 1.82 2.13 14.07
C VAL A 244 2.23 2.61 15.46
N ARG A 245 2.98 3.71 15.55
CA ARG A 245 3.43 4.27 16.82
C ARG A 245 2.25 4.76 17.67
N GLU A 246 1.39 5.58 17.09
CA GLU A 246 0.30 6.25 17.80
C GLU A 246 -0.87 5.33 18.11
N THR A 247 -1.16 4.34 17.25
CA THR A 247 -2.36 3.52 17.40
C THR A 247 -2.06 2.14 17.95
N ILE A 248 -1.03 1.47 17.47
CA ILE A 248 -0.76 0.07 17.86
C ILE A 248 0.11 0.03 19.12
N LEU A 249 1.26 0.72 19.10
CA LEU A 249 2.23 0.61 20.20
C LEU A 249 1.76 1.33 21.47
N GLU A 250 1.10 2.49 21.37
CA GLU A 250 0.55 3.19 22.53
C GLU A 250 -0.61 2.41 23.17
N SER A 251 -1.47 1.75 22.38
CA SER A 251 -2.53 0.90 22.91
C SER A 251 -1.99 -0.29 23.70
N LEU A 252 -0.90 -0.91 23.24
CA LEU A 252 -0.23 -2.00 23.94
C LEU A 252 0.43 -1.53 25.25
N ALA A 253 1.05 -0.34 25.25
CA ALA A 253 1.65 0.25 26.44
C ALA A 253 0.59 0.55 27.53
N THR A 254 -0.58 1.04 27.12
CA THR A 254 -1.69 1.36 28.05
C THR A 254 -2.30 0.09 28.67
N GLN A 255 -2.42 -0.99 27.90
CA GLN A 255 -2.90 -2.27 28.40
C GLN A 255 -1.92 -2.93 29.38
N SER A 256 -0.61 -2.78 29.16
CA SER A 256 0.40 -3.34 30.05
C SER A 256 0.56 -2.59 31.38
N SER A 257 0.19 -1.30 31.42
CA SER A 257 0.27 -0.45 32.62
C SER A 257 -1.00 -0.50 33.51
N GLY A 258 -2.14 -1.03 32.99
CA GLY A 258 -3.40 -1.12 33.70
C GLY A 258 -3.56 -2.34 34.64
N GLY A 259 -2.57 -3.23 34.72
CA GLY A 259 -2.60 -4.48 35.45
C GLY A 259 -1.88 -4.47 36.81
N THR A 260 -2.11 -3.48 37.69
CA THR A 260 -1.67 -3.60 39.09
C THR A 260 -2.82 -4.20 39.91
N PRO A 261 -2.71 -5.43 40.43
CA PRO A 261 -3.70 -5.94 41.37
C PRO A 261 -3.61 -5.11 42.65
N ALA A 262 -4.71 -4.52 43.05
CA ALA A 262 -4.84 -3.94 44.38
C ALA A 262 -4.64 -5.03 45.45
N PHE A 263 -3.49 -5.03 46.08
CA PHE A 263 -3.30 -5.78 47.32
C PHE A 263 -4.19 -5.14 48.40
N SER A 264 -5.28 -5.80 48.73
CA SER A 264 -6.04 -5.48 49.93
C SER A 264 -5.21 -5.87 51.14
N ALA A 265 -4.68 -4.89 51.83
CA ALA A 265 -4.11 -5.09 53.16
C ALA A 265 -5.25 -5.49 54.13
N GLY A 266 -5.31 -6.77 54.51
CA GLY A 266 -6.12 -7.24 55.58
C GLY A 266 -5.60 -6.63 56.89
N THR A 267 -6.42 -5.85 57.57
CA THR A 267 -6.22 -5.42 58.97
C THR A 267 -6.30 -6.63 59.90
N PRO A 268 -5.37 -6.82 60.83
CA PRO A 268 -5.56 -7.79 61.90
C PRO A 268 -6.54 -7.20 62.93
N GLU A 269 -7.60 -7.95 63.22
CA GLU A 269 -8.41 -7.69 64.40
C GLU A 269 -7.71 -8.15 65.68
N PRO A 270 -8.10 -7.56 66.91
CA PRO A 270 -7.36 -7.64 68.13
C PRO A 270 -7.46 -8.97 68.89
#